data_871cfd5387ea18accc79c7d6cff44463
#
_entry.id   871cfd5387ea18accc79c7d6cff44463
#
_cell.length_a   1.000
_cell.length_b   1.000
_cell.length_c   1.000
_cell.angle_alpha   90.00
_cell.angle_beta   90.00
_cell.angle_gamma   90.00
#
_symmetry.space_group_name_H-M   'P 1'
#
loop_
_entity.id
_entity.type
_entity.pdbx_description
1 polymer ?
#
loop_
_entity_poly.entity_id
_entity_poly.type
_entity_poly.pdbx_seq_one_letter_code
_entity_poly.pdbx_strand_id
1 'polypeptide(L)'
;MENYYAVKVGRKPGIYLNWDDCKKQVHGFPGAIYKKWKTREEAEKYLLTGSSFPIEKEIEADIPVLNKEMQISSLLKCEGESSEEKQAEQLFRKFNTDALAFVDGSFQKDTKVYGYGVVFMEREGKLSKHKDFGVDESYAQMRNVSGEILGARRAVELAIEKNLSSLTIFHDYQGISSWAKGEWKCNKEKTKEYHDFMQNAEKKIRLEFFKVPAHRGIYFNEIADALAKEAVTAR
;
A
#
# COMPACT_ATOMS: atom_id res chain seq x y z
N MET A 1 -33.13 19.96 1.54
CA MET A 1 -31.87 19.73 0.81
C MET A 1 -31.78 18.24 0.54
N GLU A 2 -31.70 17.86 -0.71
CA GLU A 2 -31.53 16.47 -1.10
C GLU A 2 -30.08 16.04 -0.81
N ASN A 3 -29.91 14.83 -0.31
CA ASN A 3 -28.59 14.25 -0.07
C ASN A 3 -28.43 13.02 -0.99
N TYR A 4 -27.26 12.89 -1.57
CA TYR A 4 -26.89 11.77 -2.42
C TYR A 4 -25.85 10.91 -1.73
N TYR A 5 -26.03 9.59 -1.71
CA TYR A 5 -25.11 8.65 -1.11
C TYR A 5 -24.52 7.77 -2.22
N ALA A 6 -23.26 7.97 -2.53
CA ALA A 6 -22.56 7.18 -3.52
C ALA A 6 -21.88 5.97 -2.85
N VAL A 7 -22.27 4.77 -3.24
CA VAL A 7 -21.67 3.51 -2.81
C VAL A 7 -20.73 3.03 -3.89
N LYS A 8 -19.45 3.04 -3.62
CA LYS A 8 -18.39 2.58 -4.54
C LYS A 8 -18.14 1.08 -4.38
N VAL A 9 -18.12 0.59 -3.12
CA VAL A 9 -17.97 -0.80 -2.77
C VAL A 9 -19.07 -1.17 -1.77
N GLY A 10 -19.89 -2.16 -2.11
CA GLY A 10 -21.03 -2.62 -1.34
C GLY A 10 -21.77 -3.73 -2.10
N ARG A 11 -22.89 -4.20 -1.56
CA ARG A 11 -23.72 -5.25 -2.22
C ARG A 11 -24.14 -4.83 -3.63
N LYS A 12 -24.54 -3.58 -3.78
CA LYS A 12 -24.89 -3.00 -5.08
C LYS A 12 -24.30 -1.58 -5.16
N PRO A 13 -23.19 -1.36 -5.89
CA PRO A 13 -22.63 -0.05 -6.13
C PRO A 13 -23.61 0.85 -6.89
N GLY A 14 -23.61 2.16 -6.58
CA GLY A 14 -24.51 3.13 -7.21
C GLY A 14 -24.78 4.35 -6.33
N ILE A 15 -25.71 5.23 -6.80
CA ILE A 15 -26.12 6.44 -6.08
C ILE A 15 -27.51 6.20 -5.48
N TYR A 16 -27.65 6.53 -4.21
CA TYR A 16 -28.86 6.38 -3.42
C TYR A 16 -29.33 7.75 -2.90
N LEU A 17 -30.62 8.03 -2.98
CA LEU A 17 -31.20 9.33 -2.59
C LEU A 17 -31.49 9.43 -1.09
N ASN A 18 -31.45 8.32 -0.38
CA ASN A 18 -31.67 8.26 1.08
C ASN A 18 -30.67 7.33 1.75
N TRP A 19 -30.49 7.54 3.06
CA TRP A 19 -29.57 6.77 3.86
C TRP A 19 -30.00 5.30 4.05
N ASP A 20 -31.30 5.03 4.14
CA ASP A 20 -31.78 3.69 4.42
C ASP A 20 -31.48 2.72 3.27
N ASP A 21 -31.59 3.18 2.03
CA ASP A 21 -31.23 2.38 0.86
C ASP A 21 -29.72 2.23 0.70
N CYS A 22 -28.95 3.28 0.98
CA CYS A 22 -27.49 3.20 1.03
C CYS A 22 -27.03 2.20 2.12
N LYS A 23 -27.62 2.30 3.33
CA LYS A 23 -27.30 1.44 4.47
C LYS A 23 -27.50 -0.04 4.14
N LYS A 24 -28.56 -0.42 3.40
CA LYS A 24 -28.80 -1.80 2.95
C LYS A 24 -27.63 -2.35 2.12
N GLN A 25 -26.92 -1.46 1.41
CA GLN A 25 -25.81 -1.87 0.54
C GLN A 25 -24.47 -1.99 1.28
N VAL A 26 -24.28 -1.22 2.34
CA VAL A 26 -22.98 -1.09 3.01
C VAL A 26 -22.94 -1.72 4.40
N HIS A 27 -24.05 -1.80 5.10
CA HIS A 27 -24.09 -2.33 6.46
C HIS A 27 -23.79 -3.84 6.47
N GLY A 28 -22.75 -4.23 7.24
CA GLY A 28 -22.29 -5.61 7.33
C GLY A 28 -21.62 -6.14 6.04
N PHE A 29 -21.26 -5.26 5.11
CA PHE A 29 -20.48 -5.62 3.92
C PHE A 29 -18.99 -5.32 4.18
N PRO A 30 -18.11 -6.35 4.20
CA PRO A 30 -16.69 -6.16 4.44
C PRO A 30 -16.05 -5.26 3.37
N GLY A 31 -15.34 -4.21 3.79
CA GLY A 31 -14.68 -3.28 2.87
C GLY A 31 -15.62 -2.30 2.15
N ALA A 32 -16.83 -2.06 2.67
CA ALA A 32 -17.75 -1.10 2.07
C ALA A 32 -17.15 0.29 1.99
N ILE A 33 -17.25 0.92 0.80
CA ILE A 33 -16.77 2.28 0.52
C ILE A 33 -17.95 3.10 0.01
N TYR A 34 -18.31 4.15 0.74
CA TYR A 34 -19.40 5.05 0.40
C TYR A 34 -19.18 6.45 0.94
N LYS A 35 -19.82 7.45 0.32
CA LYS A 35 -19.73 8.83 0.76
C LYS A 35 -21.04 9.59 0.47
N LYS A 36 -21.39 10.55 1.36
CA LYS A 36 -22.53 11.45 1.23
C LYS A 36 -22.12 12.72 0.47
N TRP A 37 -22.97 13.18 -0.45
CA TRP A 37 -22.76 14.35 -1.29
C TRP A 37 -23.98 15.27 -1.27
N LYS A 38 -23.78 16.55 -1.60
CA LYS A 38 -24.84 17.55 -1.66
C LYS A 38 -25.51 17.61 -3.05
N THR A 39 -24.78 17.22 -4.10
CA THR A 39 -25.29 17.20 -5.47
C THR A 39 -25.11 15.81 -6.08
N ARG A 40 -25.95 15.53 -7.09
CA ARG A 40 -25.88 14.29 -7.84
C ARG A 40 -24.60 14.20 -8.67
N GLU A 41 -24.19 15.32 -9.26
CA GLU A 41 -22.98 15.44 -10.08
C GLU A 41 -21.71 15.10 -9.27
N GLU A 42 -21.62 15.59 -8.02
CA GLU A 42 -20.52 15.25 -7.11
C GLU A 42 -20.52 13.76 -6.78
N ALA A 43 -21.69 13.15 -6.56
CA ALA A 43 -21.83 11.72 -6.28
C ALA A 43 -21.45 10.85 -7.50
N GLU A 44 -21.85 11.27 -8.71
CA GLU A 44 -21.46 10.62 -9.97
C GLU A 44 -19.95 10.74 -10.21
N LYS A 45 -19.41 11.94 -10.03
CA LYS A 45 -17.97 12.19 -10.14
C LYS A 45 -17.17 11.34 -9.14
N TYR A 46 -17.66 11.20 -7.91
CA TYR A 46 -17.03 10.32 -6.91
C TYR A 46 -17.02 8.85 -7.31
N LEU A 47 -18.07 8.36 -7.96
CA LEU A 47 -18.11 6.98 -8.48
C LEU A 47 -17.16 6.79 -9.67
N LEU A 48 -16.99 7.82 -10.48
CA LEU A 48 -16.12 7.81 -11.67
C LEU A 48 -14.65 8.08 -11.33
N THR A 49 -14.39 8.95 -10.35
CA THR A 49 -13.02 9.35 -9.95
C THR A 49 -12.67 8.76 -8.60
N GLY A 50 -11.66 7.99 -8.47
CA GLY A 50 -11.25 7.31 -7.23
C GLY A 50 -10.80 8.19 -6.05
N SER A 51 -10.92 9.53 -6.06
CA SER A 51 -10.53 10.36 -4.92
C SER A 51 -11.18 11.75 -4.91
N SER A 52 -11.35 12.28 -3.71
CA SER A 52 -11.89 13.60 -3.42
C SER A 52 -10.75 14.62 -3.29
N PHE A 53 -10.59 15.55 -4.25
CA PHE A 53 -10.02 16.88 -4.03
C PHE A 53 -10.34 17.81 -5.22
N PRO A 54 -10.43 19.16 -5.05
CA PRO A 54 -10.85 20.09 -6.07
C PRO A 54 -9.74 20.34 -7.11
N ILE A 55 -10.15 20.45 -8.37
CA ILE A 55 -9.28 20.68 -9.52
C ILE A 55 -9.32 22.16 -9.89
N GLU A 56 -8.16 22.80 -9.97
CA GLU A 56 -7.95 23.89 -10.93
C GLU A 56 -6.76 23.53 -11.83
N LYS A 57 -7.10 23.40 -13.14
CA LYS A 57 -6.32 23.61 -14.39
C LYS A 57 -4.90 22.94 -14.49
N GLU A 58 -4.51 22.29 -15.52
CA GLU A 58 -4.66 22.24 -16.98
C GLU A 58 -4.08 20.92 -17.53
N ILE A 59 -4.78 20.37 -18.47
CA ILE A 59 -4.50 19.48 -19.62
C ILE A 59 -3.06 18.96 -19.84
N GLU A 60 -2.87 17.61 -19.66
CA GLU A 60 -2.25 16.73 -20.66
C GLU A 60 -2.60 15.26 -20.32
N ALA A 61 -2.80 14.46 -21.36
CA ALA A 61 -3.41 13.13 -21.42
C ALA A 61 -3.14 12.17 -20.23
N ASP A 62 -4.14 11.96 -19.36
CA ASP A 62 -4.10 10.96 -18.31
C ASP A 62 -4.95 9.73 -18.67
N ILE A 63 -4.27 8.60 -18.80
CA ILE A 63 -4.90 7.28 -18.72
C ILE A 63 -5.45 7.11 -17.29
N PRO A 64 -6.73 6.72 -17.08
CA PRO A 64 -7.35 6.69 -15.75
C PRO A 64 -6.56 5.81 -14.77
N VAL A 65 -6.25 6.35 -13.59
CA VAL A 65 -5.48 5.68 -12.51
C VAL A 65 -6.06 4.30 -12.15
N LEU A 66 -7.37 4.12 -12.26
CA LEU A 66 -8.06 2.85 -12.00
C LEU A 66 -7.65 1.73 -12.98
N ASN A 67 -7.36 2.07 -14.26
CA ASN A 67 -6.83 1.12 -15.24
C ASN A 67 -5.37 0.73 -14.94
N LYS A 68 -4.61 1.63 -14.33
CA LYS A 68 -3.20 1.40 -13.99
C LYS A 68 -3.06 0.41 -12.83
N GLU A 69 -3.87 0.55 -11.76
CA GLU A 69 -3.88 -0.37 -10.61
C GLU A 69 -4.39 -1.77 -11.00
N MET A 70 -5.45 -1.89 -11.79
CA MET A 70 -5.96 -3.17 -12.28
C MET A 70 -4.98 -3.86 -13.25
N GLN A 71 -4.36 -3.12 -14.16
CA GLN A 71 -3.35 -3.64 -15.07
C GLN A 71 -2.09 -4.10 -14.34
N ILE A 72 -1.66 -3.35 -13.32
CA ILE A 72 -0.50 -3.72 -12.51
C ILE A 72 -0.83 -4.93 -11.63
N SER A 73 -2.02 -5.00 -11.04
CA SER A 73 -2.46 -6.17 -10.27
C SER A 73 -2.48 -7.47 -11.09
N SER A 74 -2.85 -7.40 -12.38
CA SER A 74 -2.79 -8.56 -13.28
C SER A 74 -1.37 -8.97 -13.64
N LEU A 75 -0.43 -8.03 -13.66
CA LEU A 75 0.98 -8.27 -13.97
C LEU A 75 1.80 -8.75 -12.77
N LEU A 76 1.36 -8.41 -11.57
CA LEU A 76 1.95 -8.88 -10.33
C LEU A 76 1.56 -10.33 -10.02
N LYS A 77 0.54 -10.86 -10.71
CA LYS A 77 0.17 -12.27 -10.66
C LYS A 77 1.03 -13.04 -11.65
N CYS A 78 1.82 -13.95 -11.15
CA CYS A 78 2.62 -14.83 -11.98
C CYS A 78 1.74 -15.93 -12.57
N GLU A 79 1.48 -15.85 -13.85
CA GLU A 79 0.96 -16.98 -14.61
C GLU A 79 2.15 -17.69 -15.28
N GLY A 80 2.57 -18.83 -14.69
CA GLY A 80 3.59 -19.71 -15.27
C GLY A 80 4.96 -19.72 -14.55
N GLU A 81 5.80 -20.70 -14.90
CA GLU A 81 7.15 -20.97 -14.38
C GLU A 81 8.19 -19.92 -14.84
N SER A 82 7.97 -18.63 -14.59
CA SER A 82 8.99 -17.64 -14.87
C SER A 82 9.93 -17.45 -13.67
N SER A 83 11.24 -17.35 -13.89
CA SER A 83 12.20 -17.11 -12.81
C SER A 83 11.95 -15.77 -12.11
N GLU A 84 12.40 -15.62 -10.84
CA GLU A 84 12.30 -14.39 -10.07
C GLU A 84 12.87 -13.19 -10.85
N GLU A 85 13.97 -13.40 -11.60
CA GLU A 85 14.60 -12.35 -12.40
C GLU A 85 13.71 -11.84 -13.54
N LYS A 86 13.05 -12.75 -14.28
CA LYS A 86 12.13 -12.37 -15.36
C LYS A 86 10.93 -11.57 -14.86
N GLN A 87 10.43 -11.96 -13.70
CA GLN A 87 9.33 -11.25 -13.05
C GLN A 87 9.76 -9.86 -12.59
N ALA A 88 10.93 -9.73 -11.98
CA ALA A 88 11.52 -8.46 -11.61
C ALA A 88 11.73 -7.56 -12.82
N GLU A 89 12.26 -8.09 -13.91
CA GLU A 89 12.46 -7.34 -15.16
C GLU A 89 11.14 -6.78 -15.73
N GLN A 90 10.07 -7.56 -15.71
CA GLN A 90 8.74 -7.09 -16.14
C GLN A 90 8.22 -5.93 -15.29
N LEU A 91 8.48 -5.94 -13.97
CA LEU A 91 8.14 -4.83 -13.10
C LEU A 91 8.97 -3.59 -13.41
N PHE A 92 10.28 -3.72 -13.61
CA PHE A 92 11.15 -2.59 -13.98
C PHE A 92 10.84 -1.95 -15.33
N ARG A 93 10.22 -2.67 -16.25
CA ARG A 93 9.69 -2.10 -17.51
C ARG A 93 8.52 -1.14 -17.29
N LYS A 94 7.82 -1.25 -16.15
CA LYS A 94 6.63 -0.46 -15.84
C LYS A 94 6.87 0.63 -14.81
N PHE A 95 7.81 0.39 -13.90
CA PHE A 95 8.17 1.33 -12.85
C PHE A 95 9.51 1.98 -13.20
N ASN A 96 9.50 3.30 -13.40
CA ASN A 96 10.72 4.06 -13.65
C ASN A 96 11.41 4.38 -12.32
N THR A 97 12.11 3.38 -11.78
CA THR A 97 12.77 3.42 -10.48
C THR A 97 14.05 2.58 -10.51
N ASP A 98 15.02 2.88 -9.64
CA ASP A 98 16.27 2.11 -9.53
C ASP A 98 16.09 0.84 -8.72
N ALA A 99 15.14 0.86 -7.78
CA ALA A 99 14.80 -0.32 -6.98
C ALA A 99 13.29 -0.46 -6.76
N LEU A 100 12.89 -1.71 -6.51
CA LEU A 100 11.55 -2.11 -6.10
C LEU A 100 11.66 -2.86 -4.76
N ALA A 101 10.72 -2.63 -3.85
CA ALA A 101 10.62 -3.37 -2.60
C ALA A 101 9.19 -3.81 -2.34
N PHE A 102 8.97 -5.08 -1.99
CA PHE A 102 7.74 -5.59 -1.43
C PHE A 102 7.93 -5.77 0.07
N VAL A 103 7.02 -5.23 0.86
CA VAL A 103 7.11 -5.24 2.32
C VAL A 103 5.85 -5.81 2.93
N ASP A 104 6.00 -6.58 3.99
CA ASP A 104 4.90 -7.12 4.77
C ASP A 104 5.30 -7.22 6.25
N GLY A 105 4.29 -7.26 7.13
CA GLY A 105 4.46 -7.32 8.57
C GLY A 105 3.68 -8.47 9.21
N SER A 106 4.29 -9.11 10.20
CA SER A 106 3.66 -10.17 10.98
C SER A 106 3.71 -9.86 12.47
N PHE A 107 2.78 -10.45 13.23
CA PHE A 107 2.71 -10.30 14.69
C PHE A 107 2.25 -11.58 15.35
N GLN A 108 3.03 -12.06 16.32
CA GLN A 108 2.68 -13.19 17.16
C GLN A 108 2.04 -12.71 18.47
N LYS A 109 0.76 -13.01 18.65
CA LYS A 109 -0.04 -12.49 19.75
C LYS A 109 0.46 -12.93 21.13
N ASP A 110 0.87 -14.18 21.27
CA ASP A 110 1.23 -14.78 22.54
C ASP A 110 2.59 -14.27 23.06
N THR A 111 3.55 -14.11 22.18
CA THR A 111 4.89 -13.60 22.49
C THR A 111 5.04 -12.09 22.31
N LYS A 112 4.03 -11.41 21.74
CA LYS A 112 4.06 -9.99 21.36
C LYS A 112 5.21 -9.61 20.44
N VAL A 113 5.78 -10.58 19.73
CA VAL A 113 6.82 -10.38 18.72
C VAL A 113 6.19 -9.85 17.45
N TYR A 114 6.75 -8.78 16.90
CA TYR A 114 6.44 -8.29 15.55
C TYR A 114 7.65 -8.50 14.66
N GLY A 115 7.42 -8.74 13.38
CA GLY A 115 8.49 -8.95 12.41
C GLY A 115 8.12 -8.39 11.06
N TYR A 116 9.12 -8.21 10.21
CA TYR A 116 8.94 -7.78 8.84
C TYR A 116 9.62 -8.73 7.84
N GLY A 117 9.09 -8.73 6.64
CA GLY A 117 9.71 -9.30 5.45
C GLY A 117 9.86 -8.23 4.37
N VAL A 118 11.00 -8.24 3.69
CA VAL A 118 11.29 -7.36 2.56
C VAL A 118 11.89 -8.17 1.43
N VAL A 119 11.30 -8.08 0.25
CA VAL A 119 11.92 -8.51 -1.01
C VAL A 119 12.40 -7.26 -1.72
N PHE A 120 13.71 -7.08 -1.82
CA PHE A 120 14.33 -5.91 -2.41
C PHE A 120 15.00 -6.27 -3.73
N MET A 121 14.72 -5.52 -4.78
CA MET A 121 15.20 -5.76 -6.15
C MET A 121 15.86 -4.50 -6.70
N GLU A 122 17.05 -4.64 -7.23
CA GLU A 122 17.76 -3.59 -7.96
C GLU A 122 17.55 -3.75 -9.48
N ARG A 123 17.47 -2.66 -10.21
CA ARG A 123 17.23 -2.68 -11.67
C ARG A 123 18.23 -3.53 -12.44
N GLU A 124 19.46 -3.61 -11.99
CA GLU A 124 20.52 -4.41 -12.59
C GLU A 124 20.52 -5.88 -12.16
N GLY A 125 19.38 -6.39 -11.70
CA GLY A 125 19.13 -7.82 -11.53
C GLY A 125 19.49 -8.42 -10.18
N LYS A 126 19.79 -7.64 -9.16
CA LYS A 126 20.11 -8.15 -7.83
C LYS A 126 18.84 -8.19 -6.95
N LEU A 127 18.36 -9.40 -6.66
CA LEU A 127 17.27 -9.64 -5.72
C LEU A 127 17.85 -10.05 -4.37
N SER A 128 17.37 -9.45 -3.29
CA SER A 128 17.73 -9.81 -1.91
C SER A 128 16.48 -9.89 -1.03
N LYS A 129 16.53 -10.79 -0.02
CA LYS A 129 15.45 -11.05 0.91
C LYS A 129 15.92 -10.68 2.31
N HIS A 130 15.16 -9.87 3.02
CA HIS A 130 15.50 -9.40 4.35
C HIS A 130 14.33 -9.66 5.29
N LYS A 131 14.62 -10.04 6.51
CA LYS A 131 13.64 -10.18 7.59
C LYS A 131 14.32 -9.87 8.91
N ASP A 132 13.56 -9.33 9.85
CA ASP A 132 13.98 -9.13 11.21
C ASP A 132 12.75 -8.99 12.11
N PHE A 133 12.94 -9.04 13.42
CA PHE A 133 11.87 -8.96 14.39
C PHE A 133 12.21 -8.01 15.55
N GLY A 134 11.20 -7.63 16.31
CA GLY A 134 11.36 -6.85 17.53
C GLY A 134 10.35 -7.24 18.60
N VAL A 135 10.64 -6.77 19.82
CA VAL A 135 9.85 -7.03 21.03
C VAL A 135 9.53 -5.75 21.81
N ASP A 136 9.87 -4.58 21.26
CA ASP A 136 9.58 -3.28 21.89
C ASP A 136 8.07 -3.10 22.06
N GLU A 137 7.64 -2.75 23.28
CA GLU A 137 6.23 -2.69 23.62
C GLU A 137 5.47 -1.61 22.84
N SER A 138 6.11 -0.48 22.53
CA SER A 138 5.50 0.62 21.79
C SER A 138 5.17 0.22 20.35
N TYR A 139 6.02 -0.59 19.74
CA TYR A 139 5.75 -1.23 18.46
C TYR A 139 4.73 -2.36 18.57
N ALA A 140 4.87 -3.25 19.56
CA ALA A 140 3.98 -4.41 19.75
C ALA A 140 2.49 -4.02 19.88
N GLN A 141 2.19 -2.82 20.38
CA GLN A 141 0.83 -2.26 20.43
C GLN A 141 0.21 -2.01 19.04
N MET A 142 0.99 -1.93 17.98
CA MET A 142 0.50 -1.76 16.61
C MET A 142 0.41 -3.09 15.85
N ARG A 143 0.85 -4.19 16.47
CA ARG A 143 0.78 -5.56 15.93
C ARG A 143 1.53 -5.68 14.59
N ASN A 144 0.89 -6.30 13.57
CA ASN A 144 1.47 -6.46 12.22
C ASN A 144 1.87 -5.13 11.56
N VAL A 145 1.15 -4.04 11.83
CA VAL A 145 1.48 -2.71 11.29
C VAL A 145 2.91 -2.27 11.66
N SER A 146 3.42 -2.71 12.81
CA SER A 146 4.81 -2.46 13.22
C SER A 146 5.81 -3.10 12.26
N GLY A 147 5.55 -4.34 11.88
CA GLY A 147 6.37 -5.03 10.89
C GLY A 147 6.37 -4.30 9.55
N GLU A 148 5.21 -3.90 9.06
CA GLU A 148 5.11 -3.16 7.80
C GLU A 148 5.85 -1.80 7.84
N ILE A 149 5.73 -1.04 8.92
CA ILE A 149 6.49 0.22 9.12
C ILE A 149 8.00 -0.06 9.10
N LEU A 150 8.46 -1.07 9.81
CA LEU A 150 9.88 -1.41 9.88
C LEU A 150 10.40 -1.98 8.56
N GLY A 151 9.60 -2.79 7.87
CA GLY A 151 9.92 -3.31 6.54
C GLY A 151 10.06 -2.18 5.51
N ALA A 152 9.14 -1.21 5.51
CA ALA A 152 9.21 -0.05 4.64
C ALA A 152 10.44 0.83 4.95
N ARG A 153 10.76 1.05 6.25
CA ARG A 153 12.00 1.74 6.65
C ARG A 153 13.23 1.00 6.16
N ARG A 154 13.30 -0.32 6.37
CA ARG A 154 14.44 -1.13 5.94
C ARG A 154 14.64 -1.07 4.43
N ALA A 155 13.58 -1.10 3.65
CA ALA A 155 13.65 -0.94 2.20
C ALA A 155 14.29 0.41 1.79
N VAL A 156 13.91 1.50 2.47
CA VAL A 156 14.48 2.83 2.22
C VAL A 156 15.94 2.89 2.67
N GLU A 157 16.28 2.33 3.82
CA GLU A 157 17.68 2.25 4.30
C GLU A 157 18.56 1.51 3.29
N LEU A 158 18.11 0.36 2.79
CA LEU A 158 18.82 -0.41 1.76
C LEU A 158 19.06 0.42 0.49
N ALA A 159 18.06 1.16 0.03
CA ALA A 159 18.19 2.01 -1.14
C ALA A 159 19.21 3.14 -0.93
N ILE A 160 19.20 3.77 0.25
CA ILE A 160 20.17 4.82 0.61
C ILE A 160 21.57 4.24 0.78
N GLU A 161 21.74 3.11 1.47
CA GLU A 161 23.02 2.41 1.65
C GLU A 161 23.68 2.08 0.29
N LYS A 162 22.84 1.80 -0.72
CA LYS A 162 23.28 1.48 -2.10
C LYS A 162 23.42 2.71 -3.01
N ASN A 163 23.20 3.91 -2.46
CA ASN A 163 23.24 5.18 -3.22
C ASN A 163 22.30 5.22 -4.42
N LEU A 164 21.11 4.60 -4.30
CA LEU A 164 20.09 4.61 -5.34
C LEU A 164 19.31 5.94 -5.32
N SER A 165 18.85 6.38 -6.49
CA SER A 165 18.16 7.66 -6.63
C SER A 165 16.64 7.54 -6.49
N SER A 166 16.09 6.31 -6.60
CA SER A 166 14.65 6.09 -6.55
C SER A 166 14.29 4.69 -6.07
N LEU A 167 13.18 4.60 -5.32
CA LEU A 167 12.63 3.36 -4.78
C LEU A 167 11.10 3.37 -4.89
N THR A 168 10.53 2.30 -5.43
CA THR A 168 9.08 2.03 -5.35
C THR A 168 8.80 0.95 -4.32
N ILE A 169 7.96 1.26 -3.32
CA ILE A 169 7.58 0.36 -2.23
C ILE A 169 6.17 -0.17 -2.47
N PHE A 170 6.04 -1.48 -2.57
CA PHE A 170 4.77 -2.20 -2.63
C PHE A 170 4.37 -2.65 -1.23
N HIS A 171 3.15 -2.33 -0.83
CA HIS A 171 2.60 -2.63 0.50
C HIS A 171 1.11 -2.91 0.41
N ASP A 172 0.54 -3.66 1.33
CA ASP A 172 -0.90 -3.96 1.33
C ASP A 172 -1.70 -3.12 2.35
N TYR A 173 -1.06 -2.57 3.38
CA TYR A 173 -1.70 -1.70 4.35
C TYR A 173 -1.60 -0.23 3.97
N GLN A 174 -2.75 0.42 3.75
CA GLN A 174 -2.83 1.83 3.31
C GLN A 174 -2.04 2.81 4.18
N GLY A 175 -1.92 2.55 5.48
CA GLY A 175 -1.22 3.43 6.41
C GLY A 175 0.25 3.68 6.03
N ILE A 176 0.91 2.74 5.35
CA ILE A 176 2.31 2.87 4.95
C ILE A 176 2.52 4.07 4.03
N SER A 177 1.74 4.18 2.96
CA SER A 177 1.82 5.34 2.06
C SER A 177 1.22 6.60 2.68
N SER A 178 0.08 6.47 3.38
CA SER A 178 -0.65 7.64 3.86
C SER A 178 0.06 8.35 5.03
N TRP A 179 0.76 7.63 5.90
CA TRP A 179 1.60 8.26 6.92
C TRP A 179 2.89 8.82 6.32
N ALA A 180 3.54 8.10 5.41
CA ALA A 180 4.74 8.60 4.73
C ALA A 180 4.48 9.96 4.07
N LYS A 181 3.37 10.10 3.36
CA LYS A 181 2.96 11.33 2.64
C LYS A 181 2.29 12.39 3.53
N GLY A 182 2.02 12.10 4.83
CA GLY A 182 1.29 13.01 5.71
C GLY A 182 -0.21 13.14 5.42
N GLU A 183 -0.78 12.24 4.62
CA GLU A 183 -2.22 12.19 4.33
C GLU A 183 -3.03 11.77 5.56
N TRP A 184 -2.46 10.91 6.39
CA TRP A 184 -3.05 10.49 7.65
C TRP A 184 -2.34 11.11 8.84
N LYS A 185 -3.14 11.50 9.84
CA LYS A 185 -2.62 12.02 11.10
C LYS A 185 -1.84 10.92 11.86
N CYS A 186 -0.62 11.23 12.26
CA CYS A 186 0.22 10.36 13.06
C CYS A 186 -0.11 10.52 14.55
N ASN A 187 -1.01 9.67 15.07
CA ASN A 187 -1.48 9.77 16.47
C ASN A 187 -0.58 9.01 17.46
N LYS A 188 0.19 8.04 16.99
CA LYS A 188 1.14 7.26 17.80
C LYS A 188 2.56 7.74 17.57
N GLU A 189 3.41 7.65 18.60
CA GLU A 189 4.82 8.03 18.50
C GLU A 189 5.53 7.34 17.33
N LYS A 190 5.35 6.02 17.20
CA LYS A 190 5.98 5.25 16.11
C LYS A 190 5.49 5.61 14.71
N THR A 191 4.26 6.07 14.57
CA THR A 191 3.78 6.60 13.28
C THR A 191 4.37 7.98 12.96
N LYS A 192 4.65 8.82 13.99
CA LYS A 192 5.35 10.09 13.82
C LYS A 192 6.81 9.86 13.42
N GLU A 193 7.53 8.99 14.16
CA GLU A 193 8.91 8.60 13.83
C GLU A 193 9.00 8.07 12.39
N TYR A 194 8.03 7.27 11.96
CA TYR A 194 7.97 6.76 10.59
C TYR A 194 7.77 7.88 9.56
N HIS A 195 6.81 8.78 9.81
CA HIS A 195 6.58 9.94 8.95
C HIS A 195 7.84 10.80 8.82
N ASP A 196 8.44 11.17 9.95
CA ASP A 196 9.65 12.02 9.98
C ASP A 196 10.83 11.35 9.26
N PHE A 197 10.98 10.03 9.43
CA PHE A 197 11.99 9.26 8.71
C PHE A 197 11.75 9.31 7.20
N MET A 198 10.52 9.06 6.72
CA MET A 198 10.20 9.07 5.30
C MET A 198 10.37 10.46 4.68
N GLN A 199 9.94 11.52 5.37
CA GLN A 199 10.13 12.90 4.94
C GLN A 199 11.63 13.29 4.84
N ASN A 200 12.46 12.78 5.74
CA ASN A 200 13.91 13.00 5.66
C ASN A 200 14.56 12.16 4.55
N ALA A 201 14.06 10.97 4.29
CA ALA A 201 14.52 10.11 3.20
C ALA A 201 14.18 10.70 1.83
N GLU A 202 13.01 11.29 1.65
CA GLU A 202 12.58 11.94 0.39
C GLU A 202 13.48 13.10 -0.05
N LYS A 203 14.25 13.69 0.88
CA LYS A 203 15.27 14.68 0.55
C LYS A 203 16.51 14.09 -0.16
N LYS A 204 16.68 12.76 -0.07
CA LYS A 204 17.85 12.04 -0.58
C LYS A 204 17.52 11.10 -1.73
N ILE A 205 16.31 10.54 -1.74
CA ILE A 205 15.87 9.53 -2.67
C ILE A 205 14.39 9.75 -3.03
N ARG A 206 14.02 9.60 -4.29
CA ARG A 206 12.62 9.65 -4.73
C ARG A 206 11.90 8.38 -4.26
N LEU A 207 10.87 8.55 -3.44
CA LEU A 207 10.03 7.45 -2.92
C LEU A 207 8.70 7.43 -3.65
N GLU A 208 8.32 6.25 -4.12
CA GLU A 208 6.99 5.97 -4.65
C GLU A 208 6.37 4.81 -3.87
N PHE A 209 5.07 4.93 -3.58
CA PHE A 209 4.33 3.91 -2.83
C PHE A 209 3.23 3.35 -3.71
N PHE A 210 3.14 2.03 -3.76
CA PHE A 210 2.14 1.34 -4.54
C PHE A 210 1.41 0.31 -3.67
N LYS A 211 0.09 0.53 -3.50
CA LYS A 211 -0.73 -0.38 -2.72
C LYS A 211 -1.09 -1.61 -3.56
N VAL A 212 -0.81 -2.78 -3.02
CA VAL A 212 -1.22 -4.06 -3.58
C VAL A 212 -2.39 -4.65 -2.77
N PRO A 213 -3.26 -5.46 -3.39
CA PRO A 213 -4.28 -6.18 -2.64
C PRO A 213 -3.65 -7.31 -1.81
N ALA A 214 -4.02 -7.39 -0.53
CA ALA A 214 -3.57 -8.45 0.37
C ALA A 214 -4.00 -9.84 -0.12
N HIS A 215 -3.14 -10.85 -0.01
CA HIS A 215 -3.43 -12.28 -0.27
C HIS A 215 -4.12 -12.56 -1.62
N ARG A 216 -3.65 -11.94 -2.70
CA ARG A 216 -4.19 -12.07 -4.06
C ARG A 216 -3.27 -12.76 -5.06
N GLY A 217 -2.29 -13.54 -4.57
CA GLY A 217 -1.35 -14.27 -5.43
C GLY A 217 -0.31 -13.37 -6.10
N ILE A 218 0.06 -12.27 -5.43
CA ILE A 218 1.16 -11.42 -5.86
C ILE A 218 2.47 -12.03 -5.35
N TYR A 219 3.22 -12.64 -6.24
CA TYR A 219 4.37 -13.48 -5.93
C TYR A 219 5.34 -12.87 -4.90
N PHE A 220 5.85 -11.68 -5.16
CA PHE A 220 6.82 -11.05 -4.26
C PHE A 220 6.20 -10.57 -2.93
N ASN A 221 4.90 -10.25 -2.92
CA ASN A 221 4.20 -9.93 -1.67
C ASN A 221 4.02 -11.19 -0.80
N GLU A 222 3.73 -12.34 -1.42
CA GLU A 222 3.63 -13.61 -0.69
C GLU A 222 4.99 -14.04 -0.11
N ILE A 223 6.10 -13.76 -0.81
CA ILE A 223 7.44 -13.98 -0.25
C ILE A 223 7.70 -13.04 0.94
N ALA A 224 7.33 -11.77 0.85
CA ALA A 224 7.48 -10.83 1.96
C ALA A 224 6.64 -11.26 3.18
N ASP A 225 5.38 -11.70 2.97
CA ASP A 225 4.52 -12.26 4.02
C ASP A 225 5.16 -13.51 4.67
N ALA A 226 5.68 -14.45 3.87
CA ALA A 226 6.37 -15.63 4.39
C ALA A 226 7.60 -15.25 5.25
N LEU A 227 8.43 -14.33 4.78
CA LEU A 227 9.58 -13.82 5.53
C LEU A 227 9.17 -13.14 6.84
N ALA A 228 8.10 -12.34 6.84
CA ALA A 228 7.57 -11.69 8.04
C ALA A 228 7.07 -12.71 9.06
N LYS A 229 6.38 -13.78 8.62
CA LYS A 229 5.94 -14.90 9.46
C LYS A 229 7.11 -15.71 10.02
N GLU A 230 8.11 -16.01 9.20
CA GLU A 230 9.33 -16.65 9.66
C GLU A 230 10.05 -15.81 10.72
N ALA A 231 10.12 -14.49 10.55
CA ALA A 231 10.78 -13.59 11.50
C ALA A 231 10.20 -13.68 12.91
N VAL A 232 8.88 -13.88 13.06
CA VAL A 232 8.22 -13.97 14.38
C VAL A 232 8.19 -15.38 14.95
N THR A 233 8.50 -16.43 14.16
CA THR A 233 8.46 -17.84 14.58
C THR A 233 9.82 -18.47 14.79
N ALA A 234 10.89 -17.96 14.15
CA ALA A 234 12.26 -18.46 14.25
C ALA A 234 12.91 -18.01 15.58
N ARG A 235 12.65 -18.77 16.65
CA ARG A 235 13.33 -18.67 17.95
C ARG A 235 13.84 -20.02 18.39
#